data_cc520e0c093d0a54934ebba83302b9eb
#
_entry.id   cc520e0c093d0a54934ebba83302b9eb
#
_cell.length_a   1.000
_cell.length_b   1.000
_cell.length_c   1.000
_cell.angle_alpha   90.00
_cell.angle_beta   90.00
_cell.angle_gamma   90.00
#
_symmetry.space_group_name_H-M   'P 1'
#
loop_
_entity.id
_entity.type
_entity.pdbx_description
1 polymer ?
#
loop_
_entity_poly.entity_id
_entity_poly.type
_entity_poly.pdbx_seq_one_letter_code
_entity_poly.pdbx_strand_id
1 'polypeptide(L)'
;MKDFENDLIYYPNPDPVKEPRFILKSVDELEKSTKYSVACNGTERVVYHTDSFDYVVVVDNEAYDLEISIHTPYEKLEIRPSSFGIVPSVKGETVHIHLDEPRKFTVETDGGLHDALFVLCSHRIEKPADTTICFEKGKVYNVGVLTLKSNDTVYIEEGAVVSGCVYADHCDNISIVGNGIINGACWHLPDSNAHRFFIYAKWCNNVLLKGFTAVDGPSWHVVPAACDHVVIDDMNIMSRIVTGDGIDITSSQDVEVKNCFIRSTDDSICIKSQRLFEDPSTVRDVTKVRVHNNVIWNAEPGNAIELGYALQSEIHDLVFEDCDIIHCQYEGNMGGAALSTVSYTHLRAHETSAHL
;
A
#
# COMPACT_ATOMS: atom_id res chain seq x y z
N MET A 1 33.53 -17.22 -13.23
CA MET A 1 32.33 -16.45 -13.54
C MET A 1 31.17 -17.39 -13.31
N LYS A 2 30.35 -17.20 -12.27
CA LYS A 2 29.09 -17.93 -12.14
C LYS A 2 28.13 -17.30 -13.13
N ASP A 3 27.50 -18.12 -13.94
CA ASP A 3 26.46 -17.69 -14.89
C ASP A 3 25.23 -17.25 -14.08
N PHE A 4 25.10 -15.95 -13.89
CA PHE A 4 23.92 -15.33 -13.25
C PHE A 4 22.69 -15.25 -14.17
N GLU A 5 22.75 -15.86 -15.35
CA GLU A 5 21.61 -15.89 -16.28
C GLU A 5 20.41 -16.75 -15.79
N ASN A 6 20.57 -17.52 -14.71
CA ASN A 6 19.54 -18.43 -14.21
C ASN A 6 18.96 -18.07 -12.82
N ASP A 7 19.40 -17.01 -12.18
CA ASP A 7 18.81 -16.55 -10.90
C ASP A 7 17.66 -15.55 -11.11
N LEU A 8 16.84 -15.80 -12.13
CA LEU A 8 15.55 -15.12 -12.24
C LEU A 8 14.69 -15.57 -11.08
N ILE A 9 14.24 -14.62 -10.25
CA ILE A 9 13.29 -14.91 -9.19
C ILE A 9 12.06 -15.55 -9.85
N TYR A 10 11.93 -16.86 -9.67
CA TYR A 10 10.79 -17.62 -10.19
C TYR A 10 9.61 -17.42 -9.23
N TYR A 11 8.63 -16.65 -9.64
CA TYR A 11 7.34 -16.60 -8.98
C TYR A 11 6.44 -17.66 -9.61
N PRO A 12 6.16 -18.77 -8.94
CA PRO A 12 5.24 -19.76 -9.48
C PRO A 12 3.87 -19.14 -9.69
N ASN A 13 3.23 -19.51 -10.77
CA ASN A 13 1.85 -19.09 -11.04
C ASN A 13 1.00 -19.36 -9.79
N PRO A 14 0.27 -18.38 -9.25
CA PRO A 14 -0.52 -18.60 -8.05
C PRO A 14 -1.43 -19.80 -8.25
N ASP A 15 -1.29 -20.79 -7.39
CA ASP A 15 -2.13 -21.99 -7.42
C ASP A 15 -3.60 -21.54 -7.21
N PRO A 16 -4.48 -21.69 -8.21
CA PRO A 16 -5.85 -21.19 -8.13
C PRO A 16 -6.70 -21.92 -7.08
N VAL A 17 -6.18 -22.98 -6.47
CA VAL A 17 -7.00 -23.96 -5.71
C VAL A 17 -6.73 -23.94 -4.21
N LYS A 18 -5.83 -23.11 -3.67
CA LYS A 18 -5.66 -23.06 -2.20
C LYS A 18 -6.81 -22.27 -1.57
N GLU A 19 -7.52 -22.91 -0.66
CA GLU A 19 -8.53 -22.24 0.13
C GLU A 19 -7.90 -21.27 1.15
N PRO A 20 -8.57 -20.16 1.48
CA PRO A 20 -8.10 -19.25 2.52
C PRO A 20 -7.97 -19.97 3.86
N ARG A 21 -6.99 -19.60 4.68
CA ARG A 21 -6.69 -20.26 5.95
C ARG A 21 -7.78 -20.10 7.01
N PHE A 22 -8.50 -19.02 6.94
CA PHE A 22 -9.64 -18.73 7.81
C PHE A 22 -10.66 -17.86 7.10
N ILE A 23 -11.83 -17.78 7.67
CA ILE A 23 -12.95 -16.97 7.20
C ILE A 23 -13.30 -15.98 8.31
N LEU A 24 -13.27 -14.69 8.02
CA LEU A 24 -13.82 -13.68 8.91
C LEU A 24 -15.35 -13.75 8.90
N LYS A 25 -15.96 -13.76 10.07
CA LYS A 25 -17.43 -13.84 10.21
C LYS A 25 -18.07 -12.46 10.38
N SER A 26 -17.33 -11.52 10.95
CA SER A 26 -17.78 -10.15 11.16
C SER A 26 -16.63 -9.17 11.19
N VAL A 27 -16.92 -7.89 11.02
CA VAL A 27 -15.93 -6.80 11.17
C VAL A 27 -15.36 -6.74 12.60
N ASP A 28 -16.12 -7.23 13.59
CA ASP A 28 -15.67 -7.24 14.99
C ASP A 28 -14.57 -8.25 15.30
N GLU A 29 -14.28 -9.18 14.37
CA GLU A 29 -13.15 -10.10 14.49
C GLU A 29 -11.81 -9.45 14.09
N LEU A 30 -11.83 -8.26 13.47
CA LEU A 30 -10.61 -7.49 13.29
C LEU A 30 -10.15 -6.95 14.64
N GLU A 31 -8.88 -7.14 14.94
CA GLU A 31 -8.29 -6.72 16.20
C GLU A 31 -8.34 -5.20 16.35
N LYS A 32 -8.64 -4.73 17.56
CA LYS A 32 -8.75 -3.30 17.89
C LYS A 32 -7.59 -2.90 18.80
N SER A 33 -7.10 -1.69 18.63
CA SER A 33 -6.06 -1.14 19.49
C SER A 33 -6.54 -1.05 20.95
N THR A 34 -5.64 -1.40 21.85
CA THR A 34 -5.77 -1.12 23.28
C THR A 34 -4.90 0.06 23.71
N LYS A 35 -4.01 0.52 22.83
CA LYS A 35 -3.08 1.62 23.06
C LYS A 35 -3.66 2.98 22.68
N TYR A 36 -4.50 3.01 21.64
CA TYR A 36 -5.04 4.25 21.11
C TYR A 36 -6.56 4.25 21.01
N SER A 37 -7.17 5.41 21.28
CA SER A 37 -8.55 5.71 20.92
C SER A 37 -8.58 6.99 20.11
N VAL A 38 -9.42 7.05 19.08
CA VAL A 38 -9.51 8.20 18.19
C VAL A 38 -10.97 8.62 18.03
N ALA A 39 -11.23 9.92 18.17
CA ALA A 39 -12.47 10.53 17.73
C ALA A 39 -12.17 11.61 16.67
N CYS A 40 -13.07 11.79 15.74
CA CYS A 40 -13.02 12.87 14.76
C CYS A 40 -14.39 13.57 14.74
N ASN A 41 -14.38 14.90 14.87
CA ASN A 41 -15.61 15.71 14.90
C ASN A 41 -16.60 15.20 15.97
N GLY A 42 -16.09 14.79 17.16
CA GLY A 42 -16.85 14.22 18.26
C GLY A 42 -17.41 12.81 18.04
N THR A 43 -17.03 12.14 16.95
CA THR A 43 -17.47 10.77 16.64
C THR A 43 -16.31 9.80 16.78
N GLU A 44 -16.46 8.76 17.60
CA GLU A 44 -15.46 7.70 17.74
C GLU A 44 -15.19 6.97 16.42
N ARG A 45 -13.91 6.67 16.19
CA ARG A 45 -13.42 5.88 15.04
C ARG A 45 -12.77 4.60 15.54
N VAL A 46 -12.96 3.52 14.81
CA VAL A 46 -12.33 2.24 15.15
C VAL A 46 -10.85 2.33 14.85
N VAL A 47 -10.02 2.13 15.86
CA VAL A 47 -8.58 1.95 15.70
C VAL A 47 -8.29 0.46 15.61
N TYR A 48 -7.82 0.02 14.47
CA TYR A 48 -7.44 -1.38 14.25
C TYR A 48 -6.01 -1.63 14.71
N HIS A 49 -5.78 -2.84 15.19
CA HIS A 49 -4.48 -3.34 15.63
C HIS A 49 -3.93 -4.38 14.66
N THR A 50 -2.63 -4.35 14.46
CA THR A 50 -1.85 -5.41 13.85
C THR A 50 -0.66 -5.74 14.76
N ASP A 51 0.05 -6.83 14.51
CA ASP A 51 1.26 -7.17 15.28
C ASP A 51 2.39 -6.13 15.15
N SER A 52 2.27 -5.16 14.25
CA SER A 52 3.36 -4.23 13.90
C SER A 52 2.97 -2.75 13.96
N PHE A 53 1.70 -2.41 13.99
CA PHE A 53 1.21 -1.02 14.03
C PHE A 53 -0.27 -0.96 14.34
N ASP A 54 -0.72 0.21 14.79
CA ASP A 54 -2.14 0.55 14.89
C ASP A 54 -2.52 1.51 13.75
N TYR A 55 -3.76 1.44 13.27
CA TYR A 55 -4.23 2.37 12.24
C TYR A 55 -5.70 2.73 12.39
N VAL A 56 -6.03 3.95 11.99
CA VAL A 56 -7.40 4.45 11.92
C VAL A 56 -7.66 5.08 10.56
N VAL A 57 -8.76 4.68 9.92
CA VAL A 57 -9.25 5.33 8.70
C VAL A 57 -10.32 6.34 9.10
N VAL A 58 -10.09 7.60 8.74
CA VAL A 58 -11.00 8.69 9.05
C VAL A 58 -11.52 9.27 7.74
N VAL A 59 -12.81 9.09 7.50
CA VAL A 59 -13.47 9.55 6.28
C VAL A 59 -14.43 10.66 6.62
N ASP A 60 -14.20 11.83 6.06
CA ASP A 60 -15.07 13.00 6.21
C ASP A 60 -15.00 13.88 4.95
N ASN A 61 -15.89 14.86 4.84
CA ASN A 61 -15.88 15.90 3.79
C ASN A 61 -15.70 17.31 4.36
N GLU A 62 -15.54 17.41 5.68
CA GLU A 62 -15.32 18.64 6.43
C GLU A 62 -13.89 18.69 6.99
N ALA A 63 -13.57 19.71 7.76
CA ALA A 63 -12.34 19.74 8.52
C ALA A 63 -12.29 18.62 9.56
N TYR A 64 -11.08 18.19 9.93
CA TYR A 64 -10.85 17.06 10.82
C TYR A 64 -10.40 17.59 12.20
N ASP A 65 -11.31 17.61 13.17
CA ASP A 65 -10.98 17.83 14.57
C ASP A 65 -10.73 16.49 15.26
N LEU A 66 -9.46 16.11 15.34
CA LEU A 66 -9.03 14.81 15.85
C LEU A 66 -8.71 14.91 17.35
N GLU A 67 -9.24 13.96 18.10
CA GLU A 67 -8.90 13.69 19.50
C GLU A 67 -8.30 12.29 19.59
N ILE A 68 -7.00 12.21 19.88
CA ILE A 68 -6.25 10.96 19.95
C ILE A 68 -5.82 10.72 21.37
N SER A 69 -6.41 9.74 22.05
CA SER A 69 -6.00 9.36 23.41
C SER A 69 -4.97 8.23 23.32
N ILE A 70 -3.88 8.40 24.08
CA ILE A 70 -2.76 7.45 24.15
C ILE A 70 -2.76 6.83 25.54
N HIS A 71 -3.12 5.55 25.64
CA HIS A 71 -3.36 4.86 26.92
C HIS A 71 -2.10 4.26 27.55
N THR A 72 -0.94 4.43 26.93
CA THR A 72 0.35 4.01 27.45
C THR A 72 1.21 5.24 27.79
N PRO A 73 1.97 5.24 28.88
CA PRO A 73 2.89 6.34 29.17
C PRO A 73 3.92 6.51 28.08
N TYR A 74 4.27 7.75 27.75
CA TYR A 74 5.33 8.09 26.80
C TYR A 74 6.08 9.34 27.28
N GLU A 75 7.32 9.50 26.87
CA GLU A 75 8.15 10.69 27.15
C GLU A 75 8.19 11.66 25.97
N LYS A 76 8.17 11.14 24.75
CA LYS A 76 8.28 11.91 23.51
C LYS A 76 7.14 11.60 22.57
N LEU A 77 6.56 12.63 21.98
CA LEU A 77 5.53 12.54 20.93
C LEU A 77 6.04 13.20 19.64
N GLU A 78 5.94 12.49 18.53
CA GLU A 78 6.26 13.00 17.20
C GLU A 78 5.09 12.78 16.25
N ILE A 79 4.82 13.80 15.41
CA ILE A 79 3.87 13.70 14.30
C ILE A 79 4.69 13.77 13.01
N ARG A 80 4.50 12.82 12.12
CA ARG A 80 5.20 12.76 10.84
C ARG A 80 4.24 12.56 9.66
N PRO A 81 4.50 13.14 8.49
CA PRO A 81 5.71 13.91 8.14
C PRO A 81 5.73 15.31 8.77
N SER A 82 6.92 15.77 9.11
CA SER A 82 7.12 17.13 9.65
C SER A 82 6.83 18.24 8.64
N SER A 83 6.90 17.93 7.35
CA SER A 83 6.54 18.81 6.22
C SER A 83 5.10 19.32 6.29
N PHE A 84 4.19 18.56 6.90
CA PHE A 84 2.79 18.98 7.06
C PHE A 84 2.59 20.09 8.10
N GLY A 85 3.61 20.37 8.93
CA GLY A 85 3.53 21.42 9.95
C GLY A 85 2.43 21.21 10.99
N ILE A 86 2.02 19.97 11.22
CA ILE A 86 0.97 19.64 12.19
C ILE A 86 1.49 19.94 13.61
N VAL A 87 0.82 20.85 14.30
CA VAL A 87 1.16 21.24 15.69
C VAL A 87 0.08 20.69 16.62
N PRO A 88 0.35 19.60 17.35
CA PRO A 88 -0.62 19.03 18.27
C PRO A 88 -0.75 19.89 19.54
N SER A 89 -1.95 19.89 20.13
CA SER A 89 -2.20 20.41 21.47
C SER A 89 -2.46 19.24 22.41
N VAL A 90 -1.62 19.06 23.44
CA VAL A 90 -1.76 17.93 24.37
C VAL A 90 -2.45 18.38 25.65
N LYS A 91 -3.49 17.66 26.06
CA LYS A 91 -4.23 17.85 27.31
C LYS A 91 -4.42 16.52 28.02
N GLY A 92 -3.64 16.31 29.09
CA GLY A 92 -3.60 15.01 29.76
C GLY A 92 -3.06 13.93 28.82
N GLU A 93 -3.84 12.87 28.61
CA GLU A 93 -3.51 11.75 27.70
C GLU A 93 -4.01 11.98 26.26
N THR A 94 -4.68 13.10 25.99
CA THR A 94 -5.32 13.37 24.69
C THR A 94 -4.53 14.39 23.88
N VAL A 95 -4.25 14.01 22.66
CA VAL A 95 -3.61 14.82 21.61
C VAL A 95 -4.71 15.36 20.70
N HIS A 96 -4.83 16.68 20.59
CA HIS A 96 -5.80 17.34 19.72
C HIS A 96 -5.08 17.86 18.47
N ILE A 97 -5.62 17.55 17.31
CA ILE A 97 -5.10 17.98 16.00
C ILE A 97 -6.26 18.50 15.17
N HIS A 98 -6.08 19.67 14.57
CA HIS A 98 -7.00 20.24 13.59
C HIS A 98 -6.38 20.22 12.21
N LEU A 99 -7.14 19.76 11.20
CA LEU A 99 -6.75 19.76 9.80
C LEU A 99 -7.88 20.34 8.94
N ASP A 100 -7.55 21.30 8.10
CA ASP A 100 -8.51 21.90 7.15
C ASP A 100 -8.80 20.96 5.96
N GLU A 101 -7.90 20.02 5.70
CA GLU A 101 -8.00 19.05 4.59
C GLU A 101 -7.44 17.69 5.04
N PRO A 102 -7.81 16.58 4.36
CA PRO A 102 -7.34 15.26 4.74
C PRO A 102 -5.82 15.15 4.61
N ARG A 103 -5.20 14.54 5.61
CA ARG A 103 -3.77 14.21 5.65
C ARG A 103 -3.58 12.79 6.14
N LYS A 104 -2.56 12.14 5.66
CA LYS A 104 -2.14 10.82 6.13
C LYS A 104 -0.83 10.99 6.88
N PHE A 105 -0.84 10.69 8.17
CA PHE A 105 0.29 10.96 9.05
C PHE A 105 0.42 9.90 10.14
N THR A 106 1.53 9.95 10.86
CA THR A 106 1.79 9.05 11.99
C THR A 106 1.83 9.81 13.31
N VAL A 107 1.42 9.13 14.37
CA VAL A 107 1.60 9.53 15.76
C VAL A 107 2.55 8.53 16.40
N GLU A 108 3.75 8.98 16.73
CA GLU A 108 4.84 8.16 17.19
C GLU A 108 5.21 8.51 18.63
N THR A 109 5.29 7.51 19.49
CA THR A 109 5.72 7.65 20.87
C THR A 109 7.10 7.05 21.05
N ASP A 110 8.03 7.82 21.65
CA ASP A 110 9.38 7.40 22.04
C ASP A 110 10.26 6.84 20.91
N GLY A 111 9.92 7.19 19.65
CA GLY A 111 10.63 6.75 18.46
C GLY A 111 10.45 5.28 18.11
N GLY A 112 9.43 4.62 18.66
CA GLY A 112 9.11 3.22 18.37
C GLY A 112 8.59 3.04 16.95
N LEU A 113 9.30 2.24 16.14
CA LEU A 113 8.92 1.95 14.75
C LEU A 113 7.74 0.96 14.62
N HIS A 114 7.49 0.18 15.66
CA HIS A 114 6.46 -0.87 15.64
C HIS A 114 5.23 -0.55 16.49
N ASP A 115 5.19 0.65 17.09
CA ASP A 115 4.13 1.08 18.00
C ASP A 115 3.41 2.35 17.56
N ALA A 116 3.62 2.79 16.34
CA ALA A 116 3.02 4.00 15.81
C ALA A 116 1.53 3.82 15.52
N LEU A 117 0.79 4.91 15.66
CA LEU A 117 -0.57 5.02 15.11
C LEU A 117 -0.52 5.69 13.74
N PHE A 118 -1.07 5.04 12.73
CA PHE A 118 -1.28 5.61 11.41
C PHE A 118 -2.67 6.25 11.35
N VAL A 119 -2.72 7.56 11.14
CA VAL A 119 -3.96 8.33 11.00
C VAL A 119 -4.17 8.63 9.51
N LEU A 120 -5.17 7.99 8.94
CA LEU A 120 -5.39 7.93 7.49
C LEU A 120 -6.67 8.66 7.13
N CYS A 121 -6.57 10.01 7.03
CA CYS A 121 -7.70 10.86 6.66
C CYS A 121 -7.88 10.89 5.15
N SER A 122 -9.11 10.74 4.69
CA SER A 122 -9.49 10.79 3.28
C SER A 122 -10.86 11.42 3.10
N HIS A 123 -11.11 12.01 1.95
CA HIS A 123 -12.46 12.40 1.58
C HIS A 123 -13.35 11.18 1.31
N ARG A 124 -14.63 11.35 1.55
CA ARG A 124 -15.63 10.33 1.20
C ARG A 124 -15.70 10.16 -0.30
N ILE A 125 -15.58 8.93 -0.75
CA ILE A 125 -15.77 8.55 -2.15
C ILE A 125 -17.22 8.10 -2.33
N GLU A 126 -17.94 8.81 -3.16
CA GLU A 126 -19.31 8.46 -3.49
C GLU A 126 -19.35 7.22 -4.41
N LYS A 127 -20.41 6.42 -4.24
CA LYS A 127 -20.63 5.23 -5.06
C LYS A 127 -20.80 5.60 -6.54
N PRO A 128 -19.94 5.12 -7.45
CA PRO A 128 -20.11 5.35 -8.87
C PRO A 128 -21.44 4.82 -9.41
N ALA A 129 -22.03 5.52 -10.36
CA ALA A 129 -23.31 5.12 -10.97
C ALA A 129 -23.21 3.81 -11.76
N ASP A 130 -22.03 3.51 -12.30
CA ASP A 130 -21.71 2.31 -13.08
C ASP A 130 -21.16 1.16 -12.24
N THR A 131 -21.35 1.20 -10.91
CA THR A 131 -20.89 0.13 -10.00
C THR A 131 -21.48 -1.22 -10.39
N THR A 132 -20.61 -2.19 -10.70
CA THR A 132 -20.99 -3.57 -11.02
C THR A 132 -20.89 -4.50 -9.82
N ILE A 133 -19.97 -4.22 -8.87
CA ILE A 133 -19.76 -4.98 -7.63
C ILE A 133 -19.75 -4.01 -6.46
N CYS A 134 -20.58 -4.26 -5.45
CA CYS A 134 -20.69 -3.40 -4.28
C CYS A 134 -20.52 -4.21 -2.99
N PHE A 135 -19.60 -3.73 -2.14
CA PHE A 135 -19.39 -4.25 -0.79
C PHE A 135 -19.90 -3.22 0.22
N GLU A 136 -20.93 -3.60 0.96
CA GLU A 136 -21.70 -2.69 1.82
C GLU A 136 -21.12 -2.58 3.23
N LYS A 137 -21.27 -1.41 3.84
CA LYS A 137 -20.88 -1.07 5.21
C LYS A 137 -21.31 -2.12 6.24
N GLY A 138 -20.44 -2.39 7.21
CA GLY A 138 -20.69 -3.28 8.35
C GLY A 138 -20.70 -4.78 8.00
N LYS A 139 -20.32 -5.13 6.78
CA LYS A 139 -20.28 -6.53 6.32
C LYS A 139 -18.83 -6.96 6.01
N VAL A 140 -18.60 -8.26 6.18
CA VAL A 140 -17.39 -8.95 5.70
C VAL A 140 -17.76 -9.83 4.52
N TYR A 141 -16.96 -9.73 3.48
CA TYR A 141 -17.09 -10.52 2.26
C TYR A 141 -15.85 -11.38 2.06
N ASN A 142 -15.96 -12.68 2.28
CA ASN A 142 -14.88 -13.63 2.08
C ASN A 142 -14.83 -14.04 0.61
N VAL A 143 -14.10 -13.30 -0.19
CA VAL A 143 -14.06 -13.49 -1.64
C VAL A 143 -13.02 -14.53 -2.08
N GLY A 144 -12.08 -14.86 -1.19
CA GLY A 144 -10.92 -15.66 -1.56
C GLY A 144 -10.07 -14.92 -2.60
N VAL A 145 -10.39 -15.09 -3.87
CA VAL A 145 -9.84 -14.30 -4.98
C VAL A 145 -10.98 -13.67 -5.76
N LEU A 146 -11.10 -12.36 -5.68
CA LEU A 146 -12.01 -11.58 -6.51
C LEU A 146 -11.41 -11.44 -7.90
N THR A 147 -11.94 -12.17 -8.86
CA THR A 147 -11.51 -12.08 -10.26
C THR A 147 -12.37 -11.05 -11.00
N LEU A 148 -11.72 -10.01 -11.53
CA LEU A 148 -12.37 -8.94 -12.26
C LEU A 148 -12.44 -9.24 -13.77
N LYS A 149 -13.35 -8.55 -14.42
CA LYS A 149 -13.55 -8.55 -15.87
C LYS A 149 -13.49 -7.13 -16.41
N SER A 150 -13.32 -7.00 -17.71
CA SER A 150 -13.39 -5.70 -18.37
C SER A 150 -14.70 -4.97 -18.04
N ASN A 151 -14.57 -3.68 -17.74
CA ASN A 151 -15.63 -2.75 -17.32
C ASN A 151 -16.22 -3.05 -15.92
N ASP A 152 -15.51 -3.80 -15.06
CA ASP A 152 -15.92 -3.92 -13.66
C ASP A 152 -15.57 -2.65 -12.88
N THR A 153 -16.58 -2.10 -12.23
CA THR A 153 -16.44 -1.03 -11.24
C THR A 153 -16.83 -1.58 -9.86
N VAL A 154 -15.81 -1.77 -9.02
CA VAL A 154 -15.95 -2.27 -7.65
C VAL A 154 -16.04 -1.09 -6.70
N TYR A 155 -17.10 -1.03 -5.90
CA TYR A 155 -17.24 -0.06 -4.82
C TYR A 155 -17.15 -0.72 -3.46
N ILE A 156 -16.24 -0.25 -2.61
CA ILE A 156 -16.06 -0.75 -1.24
C ILE A 156 -16.45 0.36 -0.27
N GLU A 157 -17.63 0.25 0.31
CA GLU A 157 -18.16 1.26 1.21
C GLU A 157 -17.33 1.37 2.49
N GLU A 158 -17.22 2.58 3.06
CA GLU A 158 -16.60 2.81 4.37
C GLU A 158 -17.18 1.83 5.41
N GLY A 159 -16.29 1.10 6.11
CA GLY A 159 -16.70 0.08 7.08
C GLY A 159 -17.09 -1.28 6.50
N ALA A 160 -16.94 -1.48 5.17
CA ALA A 160 -16.96 -2.79 4.56
C ALA A 160 -15.56 -3.43 4.61
N VAL A 161 -15.51 -4.76 4.77
CA VAL A 161 -14.28 -5.53 4.74
C VAL A 161 -14.37 -6.62 3.67
N VAL A 162 -13.43 -6.60 2.72
CA VAL A 162 -13.26 -7.63 1.70
C VAL A 162 -12.07 -8.50 2.11
N SER A 163 -12.35 -9.74 2.53
CA SER A 163 -11.31 -10.69 2.93
C SER A 163 -10.91 -11.55 1.74
N GLY A 164 -9.68 -11.35 1.26
CA GLY A 164 -9.18 -12.06 0.09
C GLY A 164 -8.20 -11.24 -0.73
N CYS A 165 -7.92 -11.69 -1.94
CA CYS A 165 -7.08 -11.03 -2.94
C CYS A 165 -7.90 -10.59 -4.15
N VAL A 166 -7.32 -9.72 -4.98
CA VAL A 166 -7.92 -9.29 -6.25
C VAL A 166 -7.03 -9.72 -7.42
N TYR A 167 -7.66 -10.19 -8.47
CA TYR A 167 -6.98 -10.57 -9.70
C TYR A 167 -7.72 -10.06 -10.93
N ALA A 168 -6.96 -9.49 -11.86
CA ALA A 168 -7.45 -9.10 -13.18
C ALA A 168 -6.42 -9.52 -14.24
N ASP A 169 -6.86 -10.10 -15.34
CA ASP A 169 -6.00 -10.53 -16.44
C ASP A 169 -6.65 -10.20 -17.78
N HIS A 170 -5.92 -9.44 -18.63
CA HIS A 170 -6.41 -8.97 -19.92
C HIS A 170 -7.74 -8.22 -19.81
N CYS A 171 -7.85 -7.33 -18.83
CA CYS A 171 -9.07 -6.55 -18.58
C CYS A 171 -8.87 -5.08 -18.99
N ASP A 172 -9.90 -4.49 -19.57
CA ASP A 172 -9.96 -3.07 -19.88
C ASP A 172 -10.97 -2.36 -18.97
N ASN A 173 -10.68 -1.11 -18.60
CA ASN A 173 -11.57 -0.21 -17.85
C ASN A 173 -12.03 -0.84 -16.52
N ILE A 174 -11.09 -1.20 -15.66
CA ILE A 174 -11.42 -1.71 -14.32
C ILE A 174 -11.19 -0.62 -13.28
N SER A 175 -12.10 -0.54 -12.32
CA SER A 175 -12.01 0.40 -11.21
C SER A 175 -12.29 -0.29 -9.88
N ILE A 176 -11.47 0.00 -8.87
CA ILE A 176 -11.75 -0.36 -7.46
C ILE A 176 -11.69 0.93 -6.69
N VAL A 177 -12.82 1.35 -6.15
CA VAL A 177 -12.92 2.64 -5.46
C VAL A 177 -13.73 2.53 -4.16
N GLY A 178 -13.53 3.48 -3.25
CA GLY A 178 -14.28 3.56 -1.99
C GLY A 178 -13.36 3.75 -0.80
N ASN A 179 -13.91 3.72 0.41
CA ASN A 179 -13.18 3.95 1.65
C ASN A 179 -13.21 2.72 2.58
N GLY A 180 -13.51 1.54 2.05
CA GLY A 180 -13.50 0.29 2.82
C GLY A 180 -12.12 -0.35 2.88
N ILE A 181 -12.06 -1.59 3.35
CA ILE A 181 -10.83 -2.33 3.60
C ILE A 181 -10.80 -3.60 2.75
N ILE A 182 -9.69 -3.85 2.05
CA ILE A 182 -9.32 -5.17 1.56
C ILE A 182 -8.27 -5.73 2.51
N ASN A 183 -8.55 -6.90 3.10
CA ASN A 183 -7.69 -7.58 4.05
C ASN A 183 -7.23 -8.92 3.50
N GLY A 184 -5.92 -9.11 3.34
CA GLY A 184 -5.32 -10.31 2.77
C GLY A 184 -4.86 -11.34 3.80
N ALA A 185 -5.06 -11.10 5.10
CA ALA A 185 -4.54 -11.94 6.18
C ALA A 185 -4.96 -13.42 6.07
N CYS A 186 -6.13 -13.70 5.48
CA CYS A 186 -6.60 -15.06 5.25
C CYS A 186 -5.70 -15.89 4.31
N TRP A 187 -4.80 -15.23 3.59
CA TRP A 187 -3.84 -15.85 2.67
C TRP A 187 -2.41 -15.91 3.21
N HIS A 188 -2.13 -15.39 4.41
CA HIS A 188 -0.81 -15.52 5.01
C HIS A 188 -0.44 -16.99 5.21
N LEU A 189 0.66 -17.43 4.61
CA LEU A 189 1.16 -18.79 4.73
C LEU A 189 2.41 -18.80 5.61
N PRO A 190 2.57 -19.79 6.51
CA PRO A 190 3.78 -19.93 7.31
C PRO A 190 5.02 -20.29 6.48
N ASP A 191 4.81 -20.80 5.26
CA ASP A 191 5.87 -21.16 4.33
C ASP A 191 5.97 -20.10 3.24
N SER A 192 7.11 -19.46 3.11
CA SER A 192 7.45 -18.37 2.21
C SER A 192 7.28 -18.63 0.70
N ASN A 193 6.79 -19.80 0.29
CA ASN A 193 6.76 -20.23 -1.09
C ASN A 193 5.40 -20.10 -1.79
N ALA A 194 4.39 -19.54 -1.17
CA ALA A 194 3.12 -19.29 -1.84
C ALA A 194 3.00 -17.81 -2.20
N HIS A 195 3.72 -17.43 -3.24
CA HIS A 195 3.68 -16.06 -3.77
C HIS A 195 2.36 -15.78 -4.47
N ARG A 196 1.42 -15.24 -3.74
CA ARG A 196 0.18 -14.68 -4.29
C ARG A 196 0.23 -13.17 -4.11
N PHE A 197 0.28 -12.42 -5.21
CA PHE A 197 0.15 -10.98 -5.13
C PHE A 197 -1.24 -10.57 -4.62
N PHE A 198 -1.30 -9.49 -3.89
CA PHE A 198 -2.51 -9.13 -3.18
C PHE A 198 -3.56 -8.49 -4.09
N ILE A 199 -3.21 -7.41 -4.77
CA ILE A 199 -4.02 -6.77 -5.81
C ILE A 199 -3.21 -6.83 -7.10
N TYR A 200 -3.55 -7.76 -7.96
CA TYR A 200 -2.77 -8.10 -9.14
C TYR A 200 -3.55 -7.84 -10.41
N ALA A 201 -3.11 -6.85 -11.17
CA ALA A 201 -3.58 -6.58 -12.52
C ALA A 201 -2.50 -6.94 -13.53
N LYS A 202 -2.80 -7.82 -14.49
CA LYS A 202 -1.89 -8.28 -15.51
C LYS A 202 -2.47 -8.01 -16.90
N TRP A 203 -1.68 -7.41 -17.79
CA TRP A 203 -2.13 -7.09 -19.15
C TRP A 203 -3.44 -6.29 -19.19
N CYS A 204 -3.64 -5.41 -18.22
CA CYS A 204 -4.83 -4.58 -18.13
C CYS A 204 -4.57 -3.19 -18.69
N ASN A 205 -5.62 -2.56 -19.19
CA ASN A 205 -5.55 -1.20 -19.70
C ASN A 205 -6.66 -0.36 -19.05
N ASN A 206 -6.32 0.87 -18.66
CA ASN A 206 -7.20 1.78 -17.94
C ASN A 206 -7.67 1.21 -16.59
N VAL A 207 -6.77 1.23 -15.60
CA VAL A 207 -6.95 0.70 -14.24
C VAL A 207 -7.00 1.86 -13.25
N LEU A 208 -8.06 1.93 -12.45
CA LEU A 208 -8.20 2.90 -11.35
C LEU A 208 -8.30 2.17 -10.01
N LEU A 209 -7.36 2.46 -9.10
CA LEU A 209 -7.40 2.03 -7.70
C LEU A 209 -7.46 3.28 -6.82
N LYS A 210 -8.55 3.47 -6.04
CA LYS A 210 -8.74 4.73 -5.33
C LYS A 210 -9.39 4.60 -3.96
N GLY A 211 -8.73 5.16 -2.94
CA GLY A 211 -9.28 5.52 -1.64
C GLY A 211 -9.32 4.42 -0.60
N PHE A 212 -9.40 3.18 -0.98
CA PHE A 212 -9.53 2.06 -0.04
C PHE A 212 -8.21 1.70 0.66
N THR A 213 -8.34 0.99 1.77
CA THR A 213 -7.22 0.47 2.54
C THR A 213 -6.93 -0.97 2.11
N ALA A 214 -5.70 -1.25 1.72
CA ALA A 214 -5.17 -2.58 1.43
C ALA A 214 -4.20 -2.98 2.54
N VAL A 215 -4.56 -3.95 3.36
CA VAL A 215 -3.79 -4.37 4.54
C VAL A 215 -3.58 -5.86 4.59
N ASP A 216 -2.43 -6.27 5.11
CA ASP A 216 -2.08 -7.67 5.37
C ASP A 216 -2.10 -8.57 4.11
N GLY A 217 -1.65 -8.05 2.98
CA GLY A 217 -1.48 -8.84 1.77
C GLY A 217 -0.49 -10.02 1.97
N PRO A 218 -0.68 -11.13 1.27
CA PRO A 218 0.18 -12.33 1.43
C PRO A 218 1.56 -12.20 0.79
N SER A 219 1.81 -11.18 -0.02
CA SER A 219 3.06 -10.84 -0.68
C SER A 219 2.98 -9.40 -1.18
N TRP A 220 3.60 -9.05 -2.31
CA TRP A 220 3.49 -7.74 -2.93
C TRP A 220 2.06 -7.25 -3.01
N HIS A 221 1.83 -5.99 -2.56
CA HIS A 221 0.46 -5.53 -2.32
C HIS A 221 -0.26 -5.07 -3.58
N VAL A 222 0.32 -4.16 -4.34
CA VAL A 222 -0.30 -3.64 -5.56
C VAL A 222 0.63 -3.86 -6.75
N VAL A 223 0.23 -4.70 -7.67
CA VAL A 223 1.08 -5.17 -8.77
C VAL A 223 0.42 -4.95 -10.11
N PRO A 224 0.57 -3.77 -10.72
CA PRO A 224 0.30 -3.60 -12.14
C PRO A 224 1.45 -4.23 -12.93
N ALA A 225 1.14 -5.25 -13.75
CA ALA A 225 2.10 -6.00 -14.54
C ALA A 225 1.74 -5.97 -16.03
N ALA A 226 2.63 -5.45 -16.84
CA ALA A 226 2.41 -5.23 -18.26
C ALA A 226 1.12 -4.45 -18.57
N CYS A 227 0.75 -3.52 -17.68
CA CYS A 227 -0.45 -2.71 -17.79
C CYS A 227 -0.16 -1.35 -18.45
N ASP A 228 -1.20 -0.74 -18.99
CA ASP A 228 -1.17 0.61 -19.54
C ASP A 228 -2.25 1.49 -18.88
N HIS A 229 -1.97 2.79 -18.68
CA HIS A 229 -2.89 3.75 -18.08
C HIS A 229 -3.39 3.32 -16.69
N VAL A 230 -2.51 3.32 -15.70
CA VAL A 230 -2.82 2.92 -14.33
C VAL A 230 -2.80 4.14 -13.41
N VAL A 231 -3.86 4.33 -12.64
CA VAL A 231 -3.93 5.36 -11.60
C VAL A 231 -4.14 4.71 -10.23
N ILE A 232 -3.22 4.98 -9.31
CA ILE A 232 -3.29 4.56 -7.91
C ILE A 232 -3.36 5.85 -7.09
N ASP A 233 -4.53 6.16 -6.54
CA ASP A 233 -4.83 7.45 -5.92
C ASP A 233 -5.44 7.28 -4.53
N ASP A 234 -4.93 8.04 -3.55
CA ASP A 234 -5.48 8.14 -2.19
C ASP A 234 -5.58 6.80 -1.43
N MET A 235 -4.83 5.78 -1.80
CA MET A 235 -4.83 4.48 -1.13
C MET A 235 -4.03 4.48 0.17
N ASN A 236 -4.39 3.56 1.08
CA ASN A 236 -3.58 3.18 2.23
C ASN A 236 -3.11 1.75 2.01
N ILE A 237 -1.80 1.55 1.86
CA ILE A 237 -1.19 0.26 1.54
C ILE A 237 -0.28 -0.10 2.70
N MET A 238 -0.61 -1.19 3.42
CA MET A 238 0.12 -1.54 4.63
C MET A 238 0.40 -3.02 4.70
N SER A 239 1.68 -3.38 4.71
CA SER A 239 2.17 -4.74 4.84
C SER A 239 2.86 -5.00 6.18
N ARG A 240 2.97 -6.28 6.56
CA ARG A 240 3.72 -6.73 7.74
C ARG A 240 4.46 -8.05 7.55
N ILE A 241 4.54 -8.55 6.32
CA ILE A 241 5.24 -9.79 6.00
C ILE A 241 6.53 -9.50 5.23
N VAL A 242 7.49 -10.40 5.27
CA VAL A 242 8.86 -10.21 4.76
C VAL A 242 8.92 -9.83 3.26
N THR A 243 8.02 -10.31 2.43
CA THR A 243 7.93 -9.98 0.99
C THR A 243 6.79 -9.01 0.71
N GLY A 244 6.57 -8.10 1.64
CA GLY A 244 5.43 -7.20 1.63
C GLY A 244 5.76 -5.87 0.97
N ASP A 245 6.15 -5.88 -0.31
CA ASP A 245 6.32 -4.69 -1.12
C ASP A 245 4.99 -3.92 -1.19
N GLY A 246 5.07 -2.60 -1.29
CA GLY A 246 3.89 -1.74 -1.38
C GLY A 246 3.29 -1.75 -2.78
N ILE A 247 3.98 -1.13 -3.73
CA ILE A 247 3.55 -1.04 -5.13
C ILE A 247 4.69 -1.49 -6.04
N ASP A 248 4.46 -2.54 -6.81
CA ASP A 248 5.39 -3.08 -7.80
C ASP A 248 4.95 -2.75 -9.22
N ILE A 249 5.43 -1.65 -9.77
CA ILE A 249 5.20 -1.27 -11.14
C ILE A 249 6.08 -2.14 -12.04
N THR A 250 5.50 -3.21 -12.57
CA THR A 250 6.25 -4.21 -13.34
C THR A 250 5.91 -4.12 -14.81
N SER A 251 6.90 -3.79 -15.65
CA SER A 251 6.75 -3.76 -17.10
C SER A 251 5.53 -2.96 -17.59
N SER A 252 5.10 -1.95 -16.83
CA SER A 252 3.89 -1.16 -17.08
C SER A 252 4.22 0.24 -17.56
N GLN A 253 3.29 0.87 -18.28
CA GLN A 253 3.47 2.18 -18.89
C GLN A 253 2.32 3.12 -18.53
N ASP A 254 2.62 4.43 -18.46
CA ASP A 254 1.66 5.47 -18.11
C ASP A 254 0.97 5.18 -16.77
N VAL A 255 1.80 5.21 -15.71
CA VAL A 255 1.38 4.88 -14.34
C VAL A 255 1.49 6.12 -13.46
N GLU A 256 0.41 6.50 -12.79
CA GLU A 256 0.40 7.56 -11.79
C GLU A 256 0.11 6.99 -10.40
N VAL A 257 1.00 7.29 -9.42
CA VAL A 257 0.83 6.94 -8.01
C VAL A 257 0.82 8.22 -7.20
N LYS A 258 -0.29 8.51 -6.52
CA LYS A 258 -0.42 9.77 -5.79
C LYS A 258 -1.27 9.67 -4.52
N ASN A 259 -1.00 10.61 -3.58
CA ASN A 259 -1.79 10.81 -2.36
C ASN A 259 -1.89 9.56 -1.46
N CYS A 260 -1.01 8.60 -1.65
CA CYS A 260 -1.03 7.33 -0.93
C CYS A 260 -0.25 7.41 0.39
N PHE A 261 -0.67 6.60 1.35
CA PHE A 261 0.15 6.20 2.48
C PHE A 261 0.63 4.77 2.25
N ILE A 262 1.94 4.57 2.24
CA ILE A 262 2.55 3.28 1.93
C ILE A 262 3.46 2.87 3.08
N ARG A 263 3.05 1.83 3.81
CA ARG A 263 3.88 1.15 4.81
C ARG A 263 4.23 -0.24 4.29
N SER A 264 5.49 -0.49 4.08
CA SER A 264 5.96 -1.77 3.56
C SER A 264 7.03 -2.40 4.47
N THR A 265 7.19 -3.69 4.33
CA THR A 265 8.21 -4.52 5.00
C THR A 265 9.27 -5.02 4.02
N ASP A 266 9.14 -4.66 2.78
CA ASP A 266 10.11 -4.74 1.72
C ASP A 266 10.02 -3.42 0.93
N ASP A 267 10.32 -3.35 -0.37
CA ASP A 267 10.31 -2.09 -1.11
C ASP A 267 8.93 -1.42 -1.10
N SER A 268 8.89 -0.11 -0.82
CA SER A 268 7.59 0.59 -0.77
C SER A 268 7.04 0.88 -2.15
N ILE A 269 7.86 1.40 -3.06
CA ILE A 269 7.53 1.57 -4.47
C ILE A 269 8.68 0.99 -5.28
N CYS A 270 8.41 -0.07 -6.00
CA CYS A 270 9.40 -0.75 -6.79
C CYS A 270 9.06 -0.69 -8.28
N ILE A 271 10.07 -0.40 -9.12
CA ILE A 271 9.94 -0.34 -10.57
C ILE A 271 10.82 -1.40 -11.20
N LYS A 272 10.19 -2.35 -11.85
CA LYS A 272 10.83 -3.55 -12.40
C LYS A 272 10.46 -3.72 -13.88
N SER A 273 11.41 -4.13 -14.69
CA SER A 273 11.13 -4.66 -16.03
C SER A 273 11.56 -6.11 -16.04
N GLN A 274 10.60 -7.02 -15.82
CA GLN A 274 10.90 -8.44 -15.65
C GLN A 274 9.82 -9.35 -16.18
N ARG A 275 10.24 -10.56 -16.50
CA ARG A 275 9.33 -11.66 -16.72
C ARG A 275 8.64 -12.05 -15.42
N LEU A 276 7.33 -12.01 -15.40
CA LEU A 276 6.54 -12.55 -14.31
C LEU A 276 6.09 -13.95 -14.63
N PHE A 277 6.30 -14.85 -13.68
CA PHE A 277 6.07 -16.27 -13.87
C PHE A 277 6.87 -16.79 -15.08
N GLU A 278 6.41 -17.76 -15.79
CA GLU A 278 7.07 -18.28 -17.00
C GLU A 278 6.60 -17.60 -18.30
N ASP A 279 6.02 -16.40 -18.19
CA ASP A 279 5.51 -15.66 -19.34
C ASP A 279 6.50 -14.58 -19.81
N PRO A 280 7.32 -14.84 -20.82
CA PRO A 280 8.28 -13.86 -21.32
C PRO A 280 7.60 -12.65 -21.98
N SER A 281 6.33 -12.74 -22.36
CA SER A 281 5.60 -11.64 -22.94
C SER A 281 5.34 -10.50 -21.94
N THR A 282 5.46 -10.75 -20.62
CA THR A 282 5.35 -9.72 -19.61
C THR A 282 6.55 -8.77 -19.57
N VAL A 283 7.65 -9.05 -20.27
CA VAL A 283 8.79 -8.13 -20.34
C VAL A 283 8.50 -7.01 -21.31
N ARG A 284 8.37 -5.81 -20.77
CA ARG A 284 8.15 -4.56 -21.52
C ARG A 284 8.94 -3.42 -20.90
N ASP A 285 9.18 -2.38 -21.66
CA ASP A 285 9.72 -1.13 -21.13
C ASP A 285 8.76 -0.53 -20.08
N VAL A 286 9.36 0.06 -19.03
CA VAL A 286 8.61 0.86 -18.08
C VAL A 286 8.85 2.33 -18.42
N THR A 287 7.79 3.05 -18.71
CA THR A 287 7.89 4.46 -19.10
C THR A 287 6.70 5.28 -18.66
N LYS A 288 6.88 6.61 -18.55
CA LYS A 288 5.84 7.56 -18.13
C LYS A 288 5.26 7.22 -16.76
N VAL A 289 6.13 6.99 -15.79
CA VAL A 289 5.72 6.77 -14.40
C VAL A 289 5.87 8.07 -13.63
N ARG A 290 4.80 8.48 -12.96
CA ARG A 290 4.79 9.63 -12.06
C ARG A 290 4.35 9.22 -10.66
N VAL A 291 5.19 9.47 -9.68
CA VAL A 291 4.95 9.19 -8.26
C VAL A 291 5.03 10.49 -7.49
N HIS A 292 3.92 10.93 -6.86
CA HIS A 292 3.92 12.22 -6.18
C HIS A 292 2.94 12.29 -5.00
N ASN A 293 3.20 13.22 -4.07
CA ASN A 293 2.37 13.48 -2.88
C ASN A 293 2.12 12.22 -2.03
N ASN A 294 3.08 11.33 -1.92
CA ASN A 294 2.93 10.12 -1.12
C ASN A 294 3.66 10.22 0.21
N VAL A 295 3.12 9.60 1.24
CA VAL A 295 3.79 9.37 2.52
C VAL A 295 4.27 7.94 2.57
N ILE A 296 5.57 7.76 2.73
CA ILE A 296 6.23 6.45 2.65
C ILE A 296 6.89 6.12 3.98
N TRP A 297 6.54 4.95 4.51
CA TRP A 297 7.13 4.34 5.70
C TRP A 297 7.72 2.98 5.34
N ASN A 298 9.04 2.88 5.39
CA ASN A 298 9.75 1.61 5.30
C ASN A 298 10.60 1.44 6.56
N ALA A 299 10.19 0.58 7.46
CA ALA A 299 10.86 0.32 8.74
C ALA A 299 11.52 -1.07 8.82
N GLU A 300 11.44 -1.83 7.76
CA GLU A 300 11.96 -3.18 7.62
C GLU A 300 13.05 -3.23 6.53
N PRO A 301 13.69 -4.38 6.28
CA PRO A 301 14.63 -4.50 5.17
C PRO A 301 13.92 -4.28 3.84
N GLY A 302 14.28 -3.21 3.15
CA GLY A 302 13.70 -2.79 1.88
C GLY A 302 14.03 -1.33 1.63
N ASN A 303 13.57 -0.79 0.51
CA ASN A 303 13.82 0.57 0.12
C ASN A 303 12.50 1.36 0.01
N ALA A 304 12.55 2.67 0.22
CA ALA A 304 11.36 3.47 0.01
C ALA A 304 10.98 3.53 -1.48
N ILE A 305 11.97 3.75 -2.34
CA ILE A 305 11.82 3.69 -3.80
C ILE A 305 12.96 2.83 -4.35
N GLU A 306 12.62 1.79 -5.10
CA GLU A 306 13.59 0.86 -5.70
C GLU A 306 13.44 0.83 -7.23
N LEU A 307 14.55 1.00 -7.95
CA LEU A 307 14.65 0.73 -9.39
C LEU A 307 15.46 -0.56 -9.57
N GLY A 308 14.81 -1.67 -9.81
CA GLY A 308 15.46 -2.98 -9.90
C GLY A 308 14.65 -4.03 -9.13
N TYR A 309 15.13 -5.21 -8.83
CA TYR A 309 16.39 -5.86 -9.24
C TYR A 309 16.41 -6.28 -10.70
N ALA A 310 15.24 -6.53 -11.29
CA ALA A 310 15.12 -7.12 -12.59
C ALA A 310 14.91 -6.02 -13.63
N LEU A 311 15.91 -5.86 -14.48
CA LEU A 311 15.94 -4.89 -15.56
C LEU A 311 16.15 -5.65 -16.87
N GLN A 312 15.07 -6.28 -17.38
CA GLN A 312 15.12 -7.06 -18.60
C GLN A 312 14.76 -6.25 -19.84
N SER A 313 14.22 -5.04 -19.67
CA SER A 313 13.95 -4.06 -20.70
C SER A 313 14.24 -2.65 -20.20
N GLU A 314 14.03 -1.63 -21.01
CA GLU A 314 14.35 -0.25 -20.65
C GLU A 314 13.39 0.31 -19.59
N ILE A 315 13.94 1.14 -18.70
CA ILE A 315 13.17 1.93 -17.72
C ILE A 315 13.57 3.39 -17.89
N HIS A 316 12.62 4.24 -18.28
CA HIS A 316 12.87 5.65 -18.56
C HIS A 316 11.62 6.51 -18.35
N ASP A 317 11.76 7.84 -18.41
CA ASP A 317 10.68 8.82 -18.20
C ASP A 317 9.96 8.64 -16.86
N LEU A 318 10.74 8.58 -15.77
CA LEU A 318 10.25 8.46 -14.41
C LEU A 318 10.31 9.80 -13.71
N VAL A 319 9.27 10.16 -12.96
CA VAL A 319 9.21 11.36 -12.13
C VAL A 319 8.80 10.97 -10.72
N PHE A 320 9.61 11.33 -9.74
CA PHE A 320 9.32 11.23 -8.32
C PHE A 320 9.39 12.63 -7.73
N GLU A 321 8.30 13.10 -7.14
CA GLU A 321 8.23 14.46 -6.61
C GLU A 321 7.27 14.56 -5.41
N ASP A 322 7.51 15.50 -4.52
CA ASP A 322 6.65 15.82 -3.38
C ASP A 322 6.26 14.59 -2.53
N CYS A 323 7.18 13.66 -2.34
CA CYS A 323 7.01 12.48 -1.50
C CYS A 323 7.71 12.65 -0.15
N ASP A 324 7.02 12.35 0.94
CA ASP A 324 7.57 12.34 2.27
C ASP A 324 7.99 10.92 2.67
N ILE A 325 9.30 10.65 2.66
CA ILE A 325 9.85 9.40 3.17
C ILE A 325 10.12 9.60 4.66
N ILE A 326 9.20 9.17 5.51
CA ILE A 326 9.25 9.44 6.95
C ILE A 326 10.09 8.44 7.74
N HIS A 327 10.18 7.22 7.25
CA HIS A 327 11.11 6.21 7.73
C HIS A 327 11.66 5.41 6.55
N CYS A 328 12.96 5.14 6.60
CA CYS A 328 13.65 4.26 5.68
C CYS A 328 14.89 3.74 6.39
N GLN A 329 14.69 2.87 7.38
CA GLN A 329 15.80 2.31 8.16
C GLN A 329 15.46 0.91 8.63
N TYR A 330 16.48 0.10 8.72
CA TYR A 330 16.43 -1.25 9.22
C TYR A 330 17.33 -1.38 10.45
N GLU A 331 16.81 -1.99 11.50
CA GLU A 331 17.60 -2.35 12.67
C GLU A 331 18.47 -3.58 12.35
N GLY A 332 19.61 -3.37 11.71
CA GLY A 332 20.51 -4.45 11.33
C GLY A 332 21.58 -4.02 10.32
N ASN A 333 22.26 -5.01 9.74
CA ASN A 333 23.37 -4.79 8.81
C ASN A 333 22.95 -4.55 7.34
N MET A 334 21.67 -4.58 7.05
CA MET A 334 21.13 -4.28 5.72
C MET A 334 20.28 -3.02 5.82
N GLY A 335 20.87 -1.87 5.56
CA GLY A 335 20.17 -0.58 5.58
C GLY A 335 19.24 -0.44 4.38
N GLY A 336 18.02 0.04 4.61
CA GLY A 336 17.15 0.54 3.56
C GLY A 336 17.63 1.89 3.02
N ALA A 337 17.35 2.17 1.76
CA ALA A 337 17.62 3.45 1.13
C ALA A 337 16.34 4.20 0.79
N ALA A 338 16.39 5.55 0.88
CA ALA A 338 15.28 6.37 0.42
C ALA A 338 15.05 6.20 -1.10
N LEU A 339 16.14 6.09 -1.85
CA LEU A 339 16.14 5.74 -3.26
C LEU A 339 17.28 4.76 -3.51
N SER A 340 16.96 3.61 -4.06
CA SER A 340 17.91 2.57 -4.44
C SER A 340 17.79 2.25 -5.92
N THR A 341 18.92 1.94 -6.53
CA THR A 341 18.98 1.41 -7.88
C THR A 341 19.88 0.19 -7.88
N VAL A 342 19.30 -0.96 -8.08
CA VAL A 342 20.05 -2.22 -8.13
C VAL A 342 19.83 -2.92 -9.46
N SER A 343 20.90 -3.31 -10.11
CA SER A 343 20.84 -4.14 -11.31
C SER A 343 21.88 -5.25 -11.21
N TYR A 344 21.44 -6.48 -11.43
CA TYR A 344 22.34 -7.60 -11.64
C TYR A 344 22.87 -7.68 -13.07
N THR A 345 22.40 -6.80 -13.96
CA THR A 345 22.90 -6.61 -15.33
C THR A 345 23.41 -5.17 -15.49
N HIS A 346 24.36 -4.91 -16.38
CA HIS A 346 25.07 -3.64 -16.50
C HIS A 346 24.14 -2.42 -16.64
N LEU A 347 24.11 -1.58 -15.61
CA LEU A 347 23.51 -0.25 -15.65
C LEU A 347 24.39 0.68 -16.50
N ARG A 348 23.80 1.34 -17.50
CA ARG A 348 24.33 2.59 -18.05
C ARG A 348 23.48 3.72 -17.46
N ALA A 349 23.92 4.29 -16.37
CA ALA A 349 23.30 5.48 -15.83
C ALA A 349 23.73 6.70 -16.67
N HIS A 350 22.78 7.38 -17.28
CA HIS A 350 22.95 8.78 -17.63
C HIS A 350 22.31 9.60 -16.51
N GLU A 351 23.16 10.07 -15.61
CA GLU A 351 22.71 10.93 -14.52
C GLU A 351 22.37 12.32 -15.08
N THR A 352 21.16 12.76 -14.87
CA THR A 352 20.85 14.18 -14.75
C THR A 352 20.38 14.41 -13.32
N SER A 353 21.28 14.83 -12.45
CA SER A 353 20.93 15.29 -11.11
C SER A 353 20.20 16.64 -11.25
N ALA A 354 18.90 16.65 -10.98
CA ALA A 354 18.18 17.86 -10.68
C ALA A 354 17.83 17.83 -9.21
N HIS A 355 18.53 18.66 -8.44
CA HIS A 355 18.26 19.19 -7.11
C HIS A 355 17.32 18.36 -6.19
N LEU A 356 17.96 17.66 -5.26
CA LEU A 356 17.41 17.31 -3.96
C LEU A 356 17.42 18.54 -3.04
#